data_6e3a34e5865f703bc89fbfb59e17c689
#
_entry.id   6e3a34e5865f703bc89fbfb59e17c689
#
_cell.length_a   1.000
_cell.length_b   1.000
_cell.length_c   1.000
_cell.angle_alpha   90.00
_cell.angle_beta   90.00
_cell.angle_gamma   90.00
#
_symmetry.space_group_name_H-M   'P 1'
#
loop_
_entity.id
_entity.type
_entity.pdbx_description
1 polymer ?
#
loop_
_entity_poly.entity_id
_entity_poly.type
_entity_poly.pdbx_seq_one_letter_code
_entity_poly.pdbx_strand_id
1 'polypeptide(L)'
;MRKVSLALLLCLLCLAGMAQGQKALDLKDITSGRFRPENIQGVIPTPDGEYYTQMNGEGTQIIKYSFKTGEKVEVVFDVNTARECDFKHFDSYQFSPDGQKLLIATKTTPIYRHSYTAVHYIYPLKRNDKGVTTNNIIERLSDGGPQQVPVFSPDGTMIAFVRDNNIFLVKLLYGNSESKVTEDGKQNSIINGIPDWVYEEEFGFNRALEFSADNTMIAFIRFDESEVPSYSFPIFAGQAPYINALKDYPGEYTYKYPKAGYPNSKVEVRTYDIKSHVTRTMKLPLDTDGYIPRIRFTKDASKLAIMTLNRHQDRFDLYFADPRSTLCKLVLRDESPYYIKENIFDNIHFYPDYFSMLSERDGYSHLYWYSMGGNLIKKVTNGKFEVKDFLGYDEEDGSFYYTSNEESPLRKAVYKTDKKGKKTKLSQQTGTNTPLFSKSMKYYMNKYSSLDTPMQITLNDNTGKTLKTLVTNDQLKQKLAGYAVPKKEFFTFQTTDGVTLNGWMMKPVNFSASKKYPVLMFQYSGPGSQQVLDTWGISWKRIWQASATSLSVWTDVEPEDVEKLSRNVLT
;
A
#
# COMPACT_ATOMS: atom_id res chain seq x y z
N MET A 1 64.06 13.84 30.31
CA MET A 1 63.77 12.52 29.68
C MET A 1 62.57 11.78 30.26
N ARG A 2 62.28 11.77 31.56
CA ARG A 2 61.11 11.04 32.13
C ARG A 2 59.72 11.55 31.70
N LYS A 3 59.55 12.84 31.40
CA LYS A 3 58.24 13.38 30.99
C LYS A 3 57.86 13.09 29.50
N VAL A 4 58.85 12.86 28.63
CA VAL A 4 58.63 12.50 27.24
C VAL A 4 58.22 11.02 27.10
N SER A 5 58.80 10.14 27.97
CA SER A 5 58.45 8.71 27.97
C SER A 5 57.01 8.46 28.47
N LEU A 6 56.49 9.29 29.40
CA LEU A 6 55.12 9.14 29.90
C LEU A 6 54.07 9.60 28.88
N ALA A 7 54.36 10.67 28.10
CA ALA A 7 53.49 11.12 27.04
C ALA A 7 53.43 10.12 25.84
N LEU A 8 54.55 9.50 25.48
CA LEU A 8 54.60 8.44 24.49
C LEU A 8 53.85 7.17 24.93
N LEU A 9 53.94 6.82 26.22
CA LEU A 9 53.22 5.67 26.80
C LEU A 9 51.70 5.95 26.83
N LEU A 10 51.26 7.16 27.14
CA LEU A 10 49.84 7.56 27.07
C LEU A 10 49.33 7.59 25.62
N CYS A 11 50.11 8.07 24.65
CA CYS A 11 49.75 8.01 23.26
C CYS A 11 49.68 6.56 22.71
N LEU A 12 50.57 5.68 23.14
CA LEU A 12 50.54 4.26 22.79
C LEU A 12 49.35 3.54 23.44
N LEU A 13 48.95 3.91 24.63
CA LEU A 13 47.74 3.38 25.30
C LEU A 13 46.45 3.92 24.65
N CYS A 14 46.43 5.15 24.18
CA CYS A 14 45.31 5.69 23.37
C CYS A 14 45.22 5.03 22.00
N LEU A 15 46.34 4.69 21.35
CA LEU A 15 46.36 3.98 20.09
C LEU A 15 46.03 2.46 20.25
N ALA A 16 46.35 1.85 21.37
CA ALA A 16 45.95 0.47 21.67
C ALA A 16 44.44 0.34 22.00
N GLY A 17 43.81 1.41 22.44
CA GLY A 17 42.35 1.46 22.65
C GLY A 17 41.52 1.54 21.36
N MET A 18 42.13 1.82 20.19
CA MET A 18 41.45 1.92 18.91
C MET A 18 41.53 0.67 18.02
N ALA A 19 42.13 -0.42 18.48
CA ALA A 19 42.28 -1.64 17.70
C ALA A 19 41.40 -2.79 18.23
N GLN A 20 40.22 -2.50 18.76
CA GLN A 20 39.20 -3.53 18.90
C GLN A 20 38.63 -3.78 17.49
N GLY A 21 39.08 -4.87 16.85
CA GLY A 21 38.62 -5.24 15.50
C GLY A 21 37.08 -5.32 15.49
N GLN A 22 36.48 -4.76 14.45
CA GLN A 22 35.03 -4.80 14.29
C GLN A 22 34.52 -6.25 14.33
N LYS A 23 33.44 -6.50 15.07
CA LYS A 23 32.80 -7.81 15.16
C LYS A 23 32.21 -8.21 13.81
N ALA A 24 32.41 -9.45 13.39
CA ALA A 24 31.70 -9.96 12.21
C ALA A 24 30.20 -10.10 12.48
N LEU A 25 29.38 -9.86 11.46
CA LEU A 25 27.94 -10.12 11.53
C LEU A 25 27.69 -11.63 11.59
N ASP A 26 26.78 -12.07 12.43
CA ASP A 26 26.28 -13.45 12.47
C ASP A 26 24.78 -13.54 12.21
N LEU A 27 24.26 -14.75 11.97
CA LEU A 27 22.85 -14.98 11.69
C LEU A 27 21.97 -14.58 12.87
N LYS A 28 22.40 -14.84 14.10
CA LYS A 28 21.68 -14.49 15.32
C LYS A 28 21.54 -12.98 15.48
N ASP A 29 22.57 -12.21 15.14
CA ASP A 29 22.51 -10.74 15.18
C ASP A 29 21.39 -10.19 14.27
N ILE A 30 21.13 -10.85 13.12
CA ILE A 30 20.11 -10.43 12.16
C ILE A 30 18.72 -10.96 12.54
N THR A 31 18.60 -12.25 12.86
CA THR A 31 17.30 -12.88 13.15
C THR A 31 16.71 -12.43 14.49
N SER A 32 17.54 -12.02 15.45
CA SER A 32 17.09 -11.45 16.72
C SER A 32 16.45 -10.06 16.62
N GLY A 33 16.50 -9.43 15.44
CA GLY A 33 16.03 -8.06 15.25
C GLY A 33 16.94 -6.98 15.84
N ARG A 34 18.17 -7.31 16.27
CA ARG A 34 19.15 -6.37 16.86
C ARG A 34 19.37 -5.12 16.00
N PHE A 35 19.33 -5.27 14.68
CA PHE A 35 19.54 -4.20 13.70
C PHE A 35 18.26 -3.76 13.02
N ARG A 36 17.10 -4.05 13.63
CA ARG A 36 15.83 -3.49 13.13
C ARG A 36 15.81 -1.99 13.37
N PRO A 37 15.58 -1.16 12.35
CA PRO A 37 15.42 0.27 12.53
C PRO A 37 14.15 0.56 13.33
N GLU A 38 14.20 1.59 14.16
CA GLU A 38 13.01 2.20 14.72
C GLU A 38 12.14 2.73 13.57
N ASN A 39 10.85 2.46 13.63
CA ASN A 39 9.89 2.83 12.60
C ASN A 39 8.55 3.19 13.23
N ILE A 40 7.83 4.11 12.59
CA ILE A 40 6.45 4.45 12.92
C ILE A 40 5.54 3.78 11.88
N GLN A 41 4.69 2.86 12.32
CA GLN A 41 3.77 2.10 11.47
C GLN A 41 2.31 2.39 11.84
N GLY A 42 1.38 2.06 10.93
CA GLY A 42 -0.05 2.18 11.18
C GLY A 42 -0.53 3.62 11.40
N VAL A 43 0.14 4.60 10.77
CA VAL A 43 -0.26 6.01 10.85
C VAL A 43 -1.49 6.22 9.97
N ILE A 44 -2.55 6.78 10.56
CA ILE A 44 -3.80 7.13 9.87
C ILE A 44 -4.04 8.64 10.02
N PRO A 45 -4.00 9.42 8.92
CA PRO A 45 -4.40 10.82 8.95
C PRO A 45 -5.86 10.97 9.36
N THR A 46 -6.13 11.91 10.27
CA THR A 46 -7.51 12.20 10.69
C THR A 46 -8.29 12.92 9.59
N PRO A 47 -9.63 12.79 9.54
CA PRO A 47 -10.46 13.45 8.54
C PRO A 47 -10.37 14.98 8.54
N ASP A 48 -10.06 15.61 9.69
CA ASP A 48 -9.86 17.05 9.82
C ASP A 48 -8.59 17.59 9.13
N GLY A 49 -7.67 16.72 8.76
CA GLY A 49 -6.45 17.07 8.02
C GLY A 49 -5.31 17.72 8.83
N GLU A 50 -5.45 17.89 10.14
CA GLU A 50 -4.46 18.56 11.00
C GLU A 50 -3.67 17.54 11.86
N TYR A 51 -4.22 16.36 12.08
CA TYR A 51 -3.67 15.36 12.97
C TYR A 51 -3.51 14.00 12.28
N TYR A 52 -2.78 13.14 12.95
CA TYR A 52 -2.73 11.71 12.63
C TYR A 52 -2.91 10.89 13.90
N THR A 53 -3.32 9.66 13.73
CA THR A 53 -3.43 8.71 14.83
C THR A 53 -2.53 7.51 14.59
N GLN A 54 -2.17 6.86 15.68
CA GLN A 54 -1.37 5.64 15.70
C GLN A 54 -1.86 4.73 16.81
N MET A 55 -1.89 3.44 16.55
CA MET A 55 -2.08 2.43 17.57
C MET A 55 -0.79 2.29 18.38
N ASN A 56 -0.90 2.12 19.71
CA ASN A 56 0.26 1.80 20.54
C ASN A 56 0.78 0.37 20.25
N GLY A 57 2.00 0.07 20.70
CA GLY A 57 2.64 -1.21 20.42
C GLY A 57 1.92 -2.44 21.01
N GLU A 58 1.04 -2.24 21.99
CA GLU A 58 0.27 -3.28 22.66
C GLU A 58 -1.11 -3.52 22.01
N GLY A 59 -1.51 -2.67 21.05
CA GLY A 59 -2.84 -2.75 20.43
C GLY A 59 -3.99 -2.43 21.39
N THR A 60 -3.74 -1.56 22.38
CA THR A 60 -4.72 -1.22 23.43
C THR A 60 -5.22 0.21 23.34
N GLN A 61 -4.48 1.09 22.68
CA GLN A 61 -4.81 2.52 22.57
C GLN A 61 -4.67 3.03 21.15
N ILE A 62 -5.52 3.98 20.78
CA ILE A 62 -5.36 4.84 19.61
C ILE A 62 -4.97 6.22 20.11
N ILE A 63 -3.80 6.70 19.70
CA ILE A 63 -3.23 7.96 20.17
C ILE A 63 -3.19 8.96 19.01
N LYS A 64 -3.67 10.17 19.26
CA LYS A 64 -3.69 11.30 18.30
C LYS A 64 -2.47 12.19 18.49
N TYR A 65 -1.85 12.56 17.38
CA TYR A 65 -0.67 13.42 17.31
C TYR A 65 -0.89 14.56 16.31
N SER A 66 -0.23 15.69 16.55
CA SER A 66 -0.24 16.83 15.63
C SER A 66 0.77 16.63 14.50
N PHE A 67 0.37 16.81 13.24
CA PHE A 67 1.31 16.88 12.12
C PHE A 67 2.27 18.05 12.22
N LYS A 68 1.80 19.16 12.80
CA LYS A 68 2.58 20.39 12.92
C LYS A 68 3.70 20.31 13.95
N THR A 69 3.44 19.68 15.10
CA THR A 69 4.39 19.66 16.23
C THR A 69 4.97 18.28 16.51
N GLY A 70 4.33 17.20 16.05
CA GLY A 70 4.68 15.82 16.37
C GLY A 70 4.33 15.41 17.80
N GLU A 71 3.60 16.26 18.54
CA GLU A 71 3.29 16.00 19.94
C GLU A 71 1.97 15.24 20.09
N LYS A 72 1.91 14.43 21.14
CA LYS A 72 0.70 13.73 21.55
C LYS A 72 -0.35 14.77 21.97
N VAL A 73 -1.54 14.64 21.39
CA VAL A 73 -2.69 15.50 21.69
C VAL A 73 -3.61 14.83 22.71
N GLU A 74 -3.98 13.58 22.45
CA GLU A 74 -4.93 12.84 23.29
C GLU A 74 -4.89 11.34 23.00
N VAL A 75 -5.52 10.56 23.90
CA VAL A 75 -5.91 9.18 23.62
C VAL A 75 -7.34 9.19 23.10
N VAL A 76 -7.52 8.76 21.86
CA VAL A 76 -8.82 8.75 21.17
C VAL A 76 -9.66 7.54 21.58
N PHE A 77 -9.01 6.40 21.82
CA PHE A 77 -9.63 5.16 22.26
C PHE A 77 -8.67 4.39 23.19
N ASP A 78 -9.23 3.78 24.22
CA ASP A 78 -8.49 2.91 25.14
C ASP A 78 -9.41 1.76 25.58
N VAL A 79 -8.96 0.51 25.36
CA VAL A 79 -9.71 -0.70 25.72
C VAL A 79 -10.06 -0.77 27.21
N ASN A 80 -9.23 -0.17 28.07
CA ASN A 80 -9.42 -0.20 29.53
C ASN A 80 -10.47 0.80 30.03
N THR A 81 -10.83 1.80 29.23
CA THR A 81 -11.79 2.84 29.59
C THR A 81 -13.07 2.78 28.77
N ALA A 82 -13.06 2.12 27.61
CA ALA A 82 -14.23 1.87 26.79
C ALA A 82 -15.20 0.93 27.53
N ARG A 83 -16.45 1.34 27.62
CA ARG A 83 -17.50 0.53 28.26
C ARG A 83 -17.99 -0.54 27.30
N GLU A 84 -18.38 -1.69 27.85
CA GLU A 84 -18.86 -2.87 27.08
C GLU A 84 -17.80 -3.47 26.13
N CYS A 85 -16.54 -3.19 26.39
CA CYS A 85 -15.42 -3.74 25.62
C CYS A 85 -15.14 -5.19 26.07
N ASP A 86 -15.35 -6.16 25.17
CA ASP A 86 -15.17 -7.58 25.42
C ASP A 86 -13.83 -8.14 24.90
N PHE A 87 -12.92 -7.26 24.45
CA PHE A 87 -11.60 -7.61 23.97
C PHE A 87 -10.48 -6.86 24.73
N LYS A 88 -9.28 -7.41 24.73
CA LYS A 88 -8.10 -6.84 25.43
C LYS A 88 -7.17 -6.08 24.51
N HIS A 89 -7.18 -6.36 23.23
CA HIS A 89 -6.39 -5.72 22.18
C HIS A 89 -7.16 -5.76 20.87
N PHE A 90 -6.80 -4.86 19.96
CA PHE A 90 -7.37 -4.78 18.62
C PHE A 90 -6.26 -4.79 17.57
N ASP A 91 -6.61 -5.16 16.35
CA ASP A 91 -5.64 -5.39 15.26
C ASP A 91 -5.52 -4.19 14.33
N SER A 92 -6.62 -3.48 14.09
CA SER A 92 -6.66 -2.28 13.23
C SER A 92 -7.90 -1.43 13.52
N TYR A 93 -7.94 -0.24 12.92
CA TYR A 93 -9.08 0.66 13.01
C TYR A 93 -9.17 1.57 11.78
N GLN A 94 -10.34 2.16 11.57
CA GLN A 94 -10.57 3.21 10.58
C GLN A 94 -11.57 4.24 11.12
N PHE A 95 -11.46 5.49 10.64
CA PHE A 95 -12.42 6.53 10.93
C PHE A 95 -13.62 6.43 10.00
N SER A 96 -14.81 6.81 10.49
CA SER A 96 -15.90 7.19 9.60
C SER A 96 -15.53 8.45 8.80
N PRO A 97 -16.07 8.65 7.58
CA PRO A 97 -15.74 9.81 6.76
C PRO A 97 -16.04 11.16 7.43
N ASP A 98 -17.06 11.22 8.28
CA ASP A 98 -17.42 12.38 9.09
C ASP A 98 -16.53 12.58 10.34
N GLY A 99 -15.59 11.64 10.62
CA GLY A 99 -14.72 11.67 11.79
C GLY A 99 -15.41 11.46 13.14
N GLN A 100 -16.67 11.03 13.15
CA GLN A 100 -17.46 10.91 14.39
C GLN A 100 -17.44 9.50 15.00
N LYS A 101 -16.89 8.52 14.28
CA LYS A 101 -16.84 7.13 14.73
C LYS A 101 -15.51 6.48 14.37
N LEU A 102 -15.16 5.45 15.15
CA LEU A 102 -14.13 4.47 14.78
C LEU A 102 -14.81 3.14 14.49
N LEU A 103 -14.30 2.44 13.49
CA LEU A 103 -14.56 1.03 13.29
C LEU A 103 -13.28 0.28 13.65
N ILE A 104 -13.35 -0.58 14.66
CA ILE A 104 -12.22 -1.28 15.28
C ILE A 104 -12.31 -2.75 14.92
N ALA A 105 -11.22 -3.33 14.41
CA ALA A 105 -11.12 -4.74 14.03
C ALA A 105 -10.35 -5.54 15.09
N THR A 106 -10.88 -6.71 15.41
CA THR A 106 -10.27 -7.68 16.34
C THR A 106 -10.36 -9.09 15.76
N LYS A 107 -9.56 -10.01 16.30
CA LYS A 107 -9.61 -11.44 15.90
C LYS A 107 -9.44 -11.63 14.40
N THR A 108 -8.51 -10.87 13.81
CA THR A 108 -8.22 -10.92 12.38
C THR A 108 -7.68 -12.28 11.99
N THR A 109 -8.27 -12.89 10.97
CA THR A 109 -7.85 -14.16 10.39
C THR A 109 -7.60 -13.97 8.90
N PRO A 110 -6.35 -14.10 8.43
CA PRO A 110 -6.03 -13.94 7.00
C PRO A 110 -6.69 -15.01 6.15
N ILE A 111 -7.05 -14.64 4.91
CA ILE A 111 -7.60 -15.53 3.88
C ILE A 111 -6.56 -15.69 2.76
N TYR A 112 -6.24 -14.60 2.05
CA TYR A 112 -5.22 -14.52 1.01
C TYR A 112 -4.20 -13.43 1.35
N ARG A 113 -3.57 -12.83 0.35
CA ARG A 113 -2.52 -11.81 0.55
C ARG A 113 -3.06 -10.54 1.21
N HIS A 114 -4.26 -10.09 0.85
CA HIS A 114 -4.87 -8.84 1.30
C HIS A 114 -6.17 -9.05 2.08
N SER A 115 -6.87 -10.15 1.82
CA SER A 115 -8.16 -10.44 2.44
C SER A 115 -8.01 -11.11 3.80
N TYR A 116 -8.94 -10.78 4.67
CA TYR A 116 -9.06 -11.35 6.00
C TYR A 116 -10.51 -11.24 6.50
N THR A 117 -10.85 -12.06 7.47
CA THR A 117 -12.04 -11.86 8.30
C THR A 117 -11.65 -11.24 9.63
N ALA A 118 -12.53 -10.42 10.21
CA ALA A 118 -12.36 -9.89 11.56
C ALA A 118 -13.72 -9.66 12.23
N VAL A 119 -13.73 -9.56 13.55
CA VAL A 119 -14.89 -9.06 14.31
C VAL A 119 -14.73 -7.57 14.47
N HIS A 120 -15.72 -6.82 14.01
CA HIS A 120 -15.68 -5.36 14.03
C HIS A 120 -16.59 -4.76 15.08
N TYR A 121 -16.14 -3.62 15.62
CA TYR A 121 -16.82 -2.85 16.63
C TYR A 121 -16.88 -1.39 16.24
N ILE A 122 -17.95 -0.71 16.64
CA ILE A 122 -18.18 0.71 16.41
C ILE A 122 -17.97 1.45 17.72
N TYR A 123 -17.14 2.49 17.70
CA TYR A 123 -16.88 3.34 18.85
C TYR A 123 -17.19 4.80 18.48
N PRO A 124 -18.11 5.49 19.20
CA PRO A 124 -18.48 6.86 18.93
C PRO A 124 -17.39 7.83 19.44
N LEU A 125 -17.07 8.83 18.62
CA LEU A 125 -16.11 9.90 18.95
C LEU A 125 -16.81 11.23 19.26
N LYS A 126 -18.16 11.25 19.27
CA LYS A 126 -18.95 12.48 19.53
C LYS A 126 -18.62 13.05 20.90
N ARG A 127 -18.28 14.33 20.93
CA ARG A 127 -17.92 15.08 22.13
C ARG A 127 -19.00 16.11 22.49
N ASN A 128 -19.10 16.40 23.78
CA ASN A 128 -19.92 17.53 24.26
C ASN A 128 -19.14 18.85 24.07
N ASP A 129 -19.76 19.98 24.36
CA ASP A 129 -19.19 21.33 24.25
C ASP A 129 -17.91 21.53 25.11
N LYS A 130 -17.65 20.64 26.05
CA LYS A 130 -16.43 20.61 26.88
C LYS A 130 -15.36 19.70 26.34
N GLY A 131 -15.55 19.13 25.14
CA GLY A 131 -14.58 18.23 24.50
C GLY A 131 -14.51 16.82 25.11
N VAL A 132 -15.43 16.44 25.99
CA VAL A 132 -15.50 15.11 26.59
C VAL A 132 -16.36 14.19 25.73
N THR A 133 -15.91 12.98 25.46
CA THR A 133 -16.69 11.96 24.75
C THR A 133 -17.99 11.70 25.48
N THR A 134 -19.12 11.93 24.80
CA THR A 134 -20.45 11.87 25.41
C THR A 134 -20.92 10.44 25.66
N ASN A 135 -20.42 9.49 24.88
CA ASN A 135 -20.70 8.07 25.02
C ASN A 135 -19.42 7.29 24.68
N ASN A 136 -18.93 6.50 25.64
CA ASN A 136 -17.75 5.65 25.48
C ASN A 136 -18.11 4.15 25.42
N ILE A 137 -19.33 3.84 25.04
CA ILE A 137 -19.78 2.46 24.81
C ILE A 137 -19.31 2.02 23.43
N ILE A 138 -18.67 0.86 23.38
CA ILE A 138 -18.29 0.21 22.12
C ILE A 138 -19.32 -0.88 21.81
N GLU A 139 -19.77 -0.92 20.55
CA GLU A 139 -20.83 -1.84 20.11
C GLU A 139 -20.30 -2.75 19.00
N ARG A 140 -20.73 -4.00 19.01
CA ARG A 140 -20.46 -4.92 17.91
C ARG A 140 -21.16 -4.45 16.63
N LEU A 141 -20.46 -4.54 15.50
CA LEU A 141 -21.07 -4.24 14.19
C LEU A 141 -22.14 -5.25 13.82
N SER A 142 -21.93 -6.54 14.14
CA SER A 142 -22.82 -7.64 13.78
C SER A 142 -22.62 -8.84 14.70
N ASP A 143 -23.70 -9.49 15.07
CA ASP A 143 -23.70 -10.75 15.85
C ASP A 143 -23.64 -12.01 14.95
N GLY A 144 -23.78 -11.83 13.64
CA GLY A 144 -23.82 -12.94 12.66
C GLY A 144 -22.46 -13.58 12.32
N GLY A 145 -21.37 -13.18 12.99
CA GLY A 145 -20.03 -13.71 12.78
C GLY A 145 -19.04 -12.71 12.17
N PRO A 146 -17.79 -13.11 11.89
CA PRO A 146 -16.75 -12.25 11.34
C PRO A 146 -17.12 -11.64 9.99
N GLN A 147 -16.61 -10.45 9.69
CA GLN A 147 -16.88 -9.70 8.47
C GLN A 147 -15.61 -9.50 7.66
N GLN A 148 -15.77 -9.32 6.35
CA GLN A 148 -14.75 -8.87 5.41
C GLN A 148 -15.08 -7.45 4.92
N VAL A 149 -14.08 -6.64 4.71
CA VAL A 149 -14.08 -5.34 4.03
C VAL A 149 -15.21 -4.37 4.43
N PRO A 150 -15.48 -4.16 5.73
CA PRO A 150 -16.50 -3.22 6.13
C PRO A 150 -16.15 -1.81 5.67
N VAL A 151 -17.15 -1.10 5.13
CA VAL A 151 -17.02 0.27 4.64
C VAL A 151 -18.17 1.14 5.12
N PHE A 152 -17.84 2.33 5.63
CA PHE A 152 -18.86 3.34 5.98
C PHE A 152 -19.49 3.95 4.73
N SER A 153 -20.78 4.30 4.83
CA SER A 153 -21.37 5.28 3.92
C SER A 153 -20.69 6.65 4.07
N PRO A 154 -20.69 7.52 3.03
CA PRO A 154 -20.07 8.84 3.09
C PRO A 154 -20.54 9.72 4.28
N ASP A 155 -21.79 9.59 4.71
CA ASP A 155 -22.34 10.28 5.89
C ASP A 155 -22.07 9.59 7.25
N GLY A 156 -21.40 8.41 7.22
CA GLY A 156 -21.08 7.65 8.43
C GLY A 156 -22.28 7.04 9.16
N THR A 157 -23.47 6.96 8.53
CA THR A 157 -24.70 6.43 9.15
C THR A 157 -24.95 4.95 8.87
N MET A 158 -24.24 4.38 7.89
CA MET A 158 -24.36 2.98 7.49
C MET A 158 -22.98 2.35 7.32
N ILE A 159 -22.94 1.01 7.42
CA ILE A 159 -21.76 0.19 7.07
C ILE A 159 -22.22 -0.96 6.20
N ALA A 160 -21.57 -1.15 5.04
CA ALA A 160 -21.70 -2.36 4.24
C ALA A 160 -20.46 -3.25 4.46
N PHE A 161 -20.66 -4.56 4.49
CA PHE A 161 -19.59 -5.55 4.62
C PHE A 161 -19.95 -6.85 3.90
N VAL A 162 -18.98 -7.74 3.75
CA VAL A 162 -19.20 -9.07 3.17
C VAL A 162 -19.04 -10.16 4.24
N ARG A 163 -19.94 -11.13 4.19
CA ARG A 163 -19.90 -12.38 4.96
C ARG A 163 -20.48 -13.50 4.09
N ASP A 164 -19.79 -14.64 4.04
CA ASP A 164 -20.19 -15.80 3.23
C ASP A 164 -20.50 -15.43 1.77
N ASN A 165 -19.61 -14.63 1.14
CA ASN A 165 -19.72 -14.13 -0.23
C ASN A 165 -20.98 -13.27 -0.52
N ASN A 166 -21.68 -12.83 0.52
CA ASN A 166 -22.85 -11.95 0.41
C ASN A 166 -22.60 -10.61 1.08
N ILE A 167 -23.17 -9.55 0.49
CA ILE A 167 -23.12 -8.20 1.03
C ILE A 167 -24.24 -8.04 2.05
N PHE A 168 -23.88 -7.43 3.18
CA PHE A 168 -24.77 -7.01 4.25
C PHE A 168 -24.69 -5.51 4.45
N LEU A 169 -25.79 -4.90 4.87
CA LEU A 169 -25.90 -3.48 5.21
C LEU A 169 -26.38 -3.34 6.65
N VAL A 170 -25.64 -2.56 7.44
CA VAL A 170 -26.03 -2.18 8.81
C VAL A 170 -26.38 -0.70 8.84
N LYS A 171 -27.57 -0.36 9.37
CA LYS A 171 -28.03 1.01 9.60
C LYS A 171 -27.81 1.39 11.06
N LEU A 172 -26.82 2.23 11.33
CA LEU A 172 -26.33 2.53 12.68
C LEU A 172 -27.33 3.34 13.51
N LEU A 173 -28.16 4.17 12.85
CA LEU A 173 -29.20 4.98 13.55
C LEU A 173 -30.39 4.17 14.06
N TYR A 174 -30.51 2.89 13.65
CA TYR A 174 -31.64 2.03 13.97
C TYR A 174 -31.20 0.81 14.78
N GLY A 175 -30.35 1.02 15.80
CA GLY A 175 -29.89 -0.05 16.68
C GLY A 175 -29.05 -1.10 15.92
N ASN A 176 -28.21 -0.64 15.01
CA ASN A 176 -27.33 -1.50 14.17
C ASN A 176 -28.14 -2.59 13.41
N SER A 177 -29.31 -2.20 12.86
CA SER A 177 -30.14 -3.15 12.12
C SER A 177 -29.43 -3.66 10.87
N GLU A 178 -29.21 -4.98 10.80
CA GLU A 178 -28.55 -5.68 9.70
C GLU A 178 -29.58 -6.20 8.69
N SER A 179 -29.28 -6.05 7.40
CA SER A 179 -30.04 -6.62 6.29
C SER A 179 -29.13 -7.18 5.21
N LYS A 180 -29.57 -8.24 4.53
CA LYS A 180 -28.89 -8.77 3.35
C LYS A 180 -29.15 -7.90 2.12
N VAL A 181 -28.10 -7.62 1.36
CA VAL A 181 -28.14 -6.94 0.05
C VAL A 181 -28.11 -7.96 -1.09
N THR A 182 -27.36 -9.06 -0.92
CA THR A 182 -27.26 -10.17 -1.88
C THR A 182 -27.51 -11.49 -1.19
N GLU A 183 -28.02 -12.50 -1.95
CA GLU A 183 -28.38 -13.82 -1.39
C GLU A 183 -27.79 -14.99 -2.17
N ASP A 184 -27.18 -14.74 -3.34
CA ASP A 184 -26.67 -15.75 -4.25
C ASP A 184 -25.20 -16.13 -4.00
N GLY A 185 -24.55 -15.52 -3.01
CA GLY A 185 -23.18 -15.80 -2.62
C GLY A 185 -22.99 -17.26 -2.18
N LYS A 186 -21.98 -17.91 -2.77
CA LYS A 186 -21.67 -19.31 -2.51
C LYS A 186 -20.19 -19.58 -2.75
N GLN A 187 -19.53 -20.22 -1.80
CA GLN A 187 -18.12 -20.58 -1.91
C GLN A 187 -17.82 -21.37 -3.19
N ASN A 188 -16.74 -21.05 -3.86
CA ASN A 188 -16.29 -21.64 -5.12
C ASN A 188 -17.33 -21.54 -6.26
N SER A 189 -18.19 -20.53 -6.22
CA SER A 189 -19.24 -20.31 -7.23
C SER A 189 -19.51 -18.83 -7.43
N ILE A 190 -20.17 -18.16 -6.47
CA ILE A 190 -20.57 -16.74 -6.60
C ILE A 190 -19.99 -15.93 -5.46
N ILE A 191 -19.37 -14.80 -5.82
CA ILE A 191 -18.79 -13.86 -4.87
C ILE A 191 -19.37 -12.46 -5.14
N ASN A 192 -19.84 -11.77 -4.11
CA ASN A 192 -20.37 -10.43 -4.20
C ASN A 192 -19.56 -9.46 -3.32
N GLY A 193 -19.07 -8.36 -3.91
CA GLY A 193 -18.47 -7.25 -3.17
C GLY A 193 -17.04 -7.44 -2.68
N ILE A 194 -16.45 -8.61 -2.90
CA ILE A 194 -15.01 -8.91 -2.73
C ILE A 194 -14.50 -9.60 -3.99
N PRO A 195 -13.20 -9.51 -4.32
CA PRO A 195 -12.63 -10.18 -5.47
C PRO A 195 -12.50 -11.69 -5.27
N ASP A 196 -12.35 -12.44 -6.38
CA ASP A 196 -11.81 -13.78 -6.38
C ASP A 196 -10.28 -13.74 -6.15
N TRP A 197 -9.66 -14.92 -6.09
CA TRP A 197 -8.22 -15.03 -5.84
C TRP A 197 -7.37 -14.31 -6.89
N VAL A 198 -7.69 -14.43 -8.18
CA VAL A 198 -6.92 -13.80 -9.28
C VAL A 198 -6.96 -12.28 -9.19
N TYR A 199 -8.14 -11.72 -8.98
CA TYR A 199 -8.29 -10.27 -8.88
C TYR A 199 -7.61 -9.71 -7.62
N GLU A 200 -7.64 -10.45 -6.51
CA GLU A 200 -6.93 -10.05 -5.31
C GLU A 200 -5.41 -10.09 -5.52
N GLU A 201 -4.88 -11.15 -6.10
CA GLU A 201 -3.44 -11.35 -6.30
C GLU A 201 -2.87 -10.43 -7.39
N GLU A 202 -3.54 -10.31 -8.53
CA GLU A 202 -3.01 -9.63 -9.72
C GLU A 202 -3.37 -8.14 -9.75
N PHE A 203 -4.55 -7.75 -9.27
CA PHE A 203 -4.96 -6.34 -9.21
C PHE A 203 -4.85 -5.71 -7.82
N GLY A 204 -4.37 -6.45 -6.82
CA GLY A 204 -3.94 -5.93 -5.52
C GLY A 204 -5.05 -5.32 -4.65
N PHE A 205 -6.29 -5.80 -4.69
CA PHE A 205 -7.39 -5.29 -3.88
C PHE A 205 -8.22 -6.39 -3.24
N ASN A 206 -8.92 -6.05 -2.15
CA ASN A 206 -9.79 -6.98 -1.42
C ASN A 206 -11.24 -6.49 -1.26
N ARG A 207 -11.57 -5.27 -1.75
CA ARG A 207 -12.90 -4.69 -1.68
C ARG A 207 -13.42 -4.31 -3.06
N ALA A 208 -14.55 -4.89 -3.43
CA ALA A 208 -15.23 -4.69 -4.71
C ALA A 208 -16.64 -4.11 -4.52
N LEU A 209 -16.83 -3.24 -3.52
CA LEU A 209 -18.09 -2.54 -3.26
C LEU A 209 -17.84 -1.07 -2.86
N GLU A 210 -18.78 -0.19 -3.22
CA GLU A 210 -18.71 1.24 -2.98
C GLU A 210 -20.11 1.83 -2.69
N PHE A 211 -20.18 2.80 -1.78
CA PHE A 211 -21.39 3.62 -1.60
C PHE A 211 -21.41 4.81 -2.56
N SER A 212 -22.58 5.20 -3.04
CA SER A 212 -22.76 6.47 -3.75
C SER A 212 -22.55 7.67 -2.85
N ALA A 213 -22.15 8.82 -3.42
CA ALA A 213 -21.86 10.04 -2.69
C ALA A 213 -23.07 10.58 -1.89
N ASP A 214 -24.30 10.27 -2.31
CA ASP A 214 -25.58 10.63 -1.67
C ASP A 214 -26.11 9.56 -0.69
N ASN A 215 -25.35 8.50 -0.41
CA ASN A 215 -25.69 7.39 0.47
C ASN A 215 -26.93 6.57 0.05
N THR A 216 -27.39 6.67 -1.19
CA THR A 216 -28.63 6.02 -1.64
C THR A 216 -28.40 4.68 -2.35
N MET A 217 -27.19 4.41 -2.83
CA MET A 217 -26.85 3.24 -3.62
C MET A 217 -25.60 2.54 -3.08
N ILE A 218 -25.53 1.22 -3.31
CA ILE A 218 -24.31 0.42 -3.21
C ILE A 218 -24.02 -0.15 -4.59
N ALA A 219 -22.84 0.11 -5.14
CA ALA A 219 -22.32 -0.56 -6.33
C ALA A 219 -21.36 -1.67 -5.92
N PHE A 220 -21.37 -2.79 -6.62
CA PHE A 220 -20.46 -3.89 -6.37
C PHE A 220 -20.15 -4.70 -7.63
N ILE A 221 -19.00 -5.37 -7.60
CA ILE A 221 -18.65 -6.36 -8.62
C ILE A 221 -19.13 -7.72 -8.12
N ARG A 222 -19.81 -8.46 -8.99
CA ARG A 222 -20.19 -9.86 -8.80
C ARG A 222 -19.27 -10.71 -9.67
N PHE A 223 -18.69 -11.74 -9.06
CA PHE A 223 -17.81 -12.70 -9.71
C PHE A 223 -18.55 -14.04 -9.76
N ASP A 224 -18.61 -14.64 -10.93
CA ASP A 224 -19.06 -16.03 -11.12
C ASP A 224 -17.83 -16.88 -11.48
N GLU A 225 -17.31 -17.57 -10.47
CA GLU A 225 -16.14 -18.45 -10.59
C GLU A 225 -16.52 -19.92 -10.79
N SER A 226 -17.80 -20.23 -11.09
CA SER A 226 -18.30 -21.61 -11.19
C SER A 226 -17.54 -22.42 -12.24
N GLU A 227 -17.16 -21.81 -13.37
CA GLU A 227 -16.41 -22.44 -14.46
C GLU A 227 -14.89 -22.40 -14.26
N VAL A 228 -14.38 -21.65 -13.28
CA VAL A 228 -12.95 -21.60 -12.99
C VAL A 228 -12.49 -22.92 -12.41
N PRO A 229 -11.39 -23.52 -12.91
CA PRO A 229 -10.85 -24.76 -12.36
C PRO A 229 -10.43 -24.61 -10.88
N SER A 230 -10.62 -25.68 -10.12
CA SER A 230 -10.16 -25.74 -8.73
C SER A 230 -8.76 -26.30 -8.64
N TYR A 231 -8.01 -25.81 -7.64
CA TYR A 231 -6.70 -26.34 -7.26
C TYR A 231 -6.69 -26.65 -5.77
N SER A 232 -6.11 -27.81 -5.40
CA SER A 232 -6.01 -28.25 -4.00
C SER A 232 -4.56 -28.22 -3.54
N PHE A 233 -4.32 -27.62 -2.38
CA PHE A 233 -3.04 -27.65 -1.69
C PHE A 233 -3.09 -28.62 -0.52
N PRO A 234 -2.10 -29.51 -0.36
CA PRO A 234 -1.97 -30.29 0.85
C PRO A 234 -1.58 -29.38 2.02
N ILE A 235 -2.31 -29.48 3.12
CA ILE A 235 -1.99 -28.80 4.38
C ILE A 235 -1.52 -29.85 5.37
N PHE A 236 -0.31 -29.72 5.85
CA PHE A 236 0.26 -30.61 6.85
C PHE A 236 -0.13 -30.17 8.26
N ALA A 237 -0.30 -31.11 9.16
CA ALA A 237 -0.66 -30.84 10.55
C ALA A 237 0.29 -29.80 11.19
N GLY A 238 -0.27 -28.83 11.90
CA GLY A 238 0.46 -27.76 12.57
C GLY A 238 1.00 -26.62 11.70
N GLN A 239 0.87 -26.71 10.35
CA GLN A 239 1.39 -25.66 9.44
C GLN A 239 0.48 -24.45 9.29
N ALA A 240 -0.82 -24.62 9.40
CA ALA A 240 -1.80 -23.58 9.16
C ALA A 240 -2.65 -23.34 10.41
N PRO A 241 -2.17 -22.56 11.39
CA PRO A 241 -2.87 -22.30 12.65
C PRO A 241 -4.23 -21.61 12.47
N TYR A 242 -4.48 -20.93 11.34
CA TYR A 242 -5.77 -20.33 11.01
C TYR A 242 -6.78 -21.33 10.42
N ILE A 243 -6.36 -22.55 10.03
CA ILE A 243 -7.23 -23.63 9.59
C ILE A 243 -7.32 -24.65 10.73
N ASN A 244 -8.13 -24.34 11.75
CA ASN A 244 -8.24 -25.15 12.97
C ASN A 244 -8.62 -26.63 12.69
N ALA A 245 -9.41 -26.90 11.65
CA ALA A 245 -9.79 -28.26 11.26
C ALA A 245 -8.58 -29.13 10.86
N LEU A 246 -7.48 -28.54 10.45
CA LEU A 246 -6.25 -29.22 9.99
C LEU A 246 -5.11 -29.12 11.01
N LYS A 247 -5.40 -28.69 12.25
CA LYS A 247 -4.39 -28.53 13.29
C LYS A 247 -3.70 -29.83 13.69
N ASP A 248 -4.48 -30.89 13.82
CA ASP A 248 -4.02 -32.18 14.34
C ASP A 248 -3.85 -33.24 13.22
N TYR A 249 -4.60 -33.12 12.15
CA TYR A 249 -4.54 -34.02 11.00
C TYR A 249 -4.33 -33.27 9.69
N PRO A 250 -3.52 -33.81 8.77
CA PRO A 250 -3.34 -33.20 7.44
C PRO A 250 -4.65 -33.27 6.63
N GLY A 251 -4.79 -32.39 5.65
CA GLY A 251 -5.91 -32.34 4.75
C GLY A 251 -5.59 -31.51 3.51
N GLU A 252 -6.62 -31.07 2.81
CA GLU A 252 -6.48 -30.25 1.61
C GLU A 252 -7.24 -28.94 1.76
N TYR A 253 -6.66 -27.88 1.23
CA TYR A 253 -7.32 -26.59 1.03
C TYR A 253 -7.55 -26.38 -0.46
N THR A 254 -8.81 -26.28 -0.87
CA THR A 254 -9.22 -26.18 -2.27
C THR A 254 -9.87 -24.83 -2.53
N TYR A 255 -9.41 -24.14 -3.56
CA TYR A 255 -10.01 -22.91 -4.05
C TYR A 255 -9.90 -22.79 -5.57
N LYS A 256 -10.62 -21.84 -6.16
CA LYS A 256 -10.60 -21.58 -7.59
C LYS A 256 -9.29 -20.93 -8.00
N TYR A 257 -8.60 -21.55 -8.97
CA TYR A 257 -7.28 -21.12 -9.43
C TYR A 257 -7.12 -21.34 -10.93
N PRO A 258 -7.35 -20.33 -11.76
CA PRO A 258 -7.16 -20.45 -13.20
C PRO A 258 -5.67 -20.44 -13.53
N LYS A 259 -5.21 -21.49 -14.22
CA LYS A 259 -3.88 -21.49 -14.84
C LYS A 259 -3.94 -20.76 -16.18
N ALA A 260 -2.78 -20.40 -16.74
CA ALA A 260 -2.68 -19.77 -18.06
C ALA A 260 -3.47 -20.58 -19.11
N GLY A 261 -4.29 -19.88 -19.91
CA GLY A 261 -5.15 -20.49 -20.93
C GLY A 261 -6.49 -21.01 -20.42
N TYR A 262 -6.75 -21.02 -19.12
CA TYR A 262 -8.05 -21.42 -18.56
C TYR A 262 -8.97 -20.21 -18.34
N PRO A 263 -10.30 -20.44 -18.22
CA PRO A 263 -11.25 -19.34 -18.00
C PRO A 263 -11.05 -18.69 -16.65
N ASN A 264 -11.20 -17.37 -16.61
CA ASN A 264 -11.35 -16.58 -15.39
C ASN A 264 -12.81 -16.49 -14.98
N SER A 265 -13.08 -15.92 -13.79
CA SER A 265 -14.42 -15.58 -13.36
C SER A 265 -15.13 -14.67 -14.37
N LYS A 266 -16.41 -14.91 -14.63
CA LYS A 266 -17.28 -13.99 -15.33
C LYS A 266 -17.66 -12.87 -14.36
N VAL A 267 -17.49 -11.61 -14.80
CA VAL A 267 -17.67 -10.46 -13.92
C VAL A 267 -18.73 -9.51 -14.43
N GLU A 268 -19.50 -8.94 -13.53
CA GLU A 268 -20.49 -7.91 -13.83
C GLU A 268 -20.56 -6.88 -12.70
N VAL A 269 -20.92 -5.65 -13.04
CA VAL A 269 -21.18 -4.60 -12.06
C VAL A 269 -22.66 -4.53 -11.78
N ARG A 270 -23.01 -4.56 -10.51
CA ARG A 270 -24.39 -4.39 -10.01
C ARG A 270 -24.51 -3.18 -9.11
N THR A 271 -25.69 -2.60 -9.07
CA THR A 271 -26.07 -1.54 -8.14
C THR A 271 -27.34 -1.92 -7.38
N TYR A 272 -27.32 -1.62 -6.08
CA TYR A 272 -28.45 -1.85 -5.18
C TYR A 272 -28.95 -0.51 -4.65
N ASP A 273 -30.23 -0.24 -4.84
CA ASP A 273 -30.92 0.95 -4.31
C ASP A 273 -31.38 0.65 -2.88
N ILE A 274 -30.83 1.38 -1.91
CA ILE A 274 -31.02 1.11 -0.47
C ILE A 274 -32.48 1.36 -0.02
N LYS A 275 -33.20 2.26 -0.71
CA LYS A 275 -34.57 2.59 -0.36
C LYS A 275 -35.58 1.61 -0.95
N SER A 276 -35.42 1.29 -2.23
CA SER A 276 -36.37 0.42 -2.95
C SER A 276 -36.01 -1.06 -2.90
N HIS A 277 -34.81 -1.41 -2.40
CA HIS A 277 -34.25 -2.77 -2.37
C HIS A 277 -34.13 -3.42 -3.76
N VAL A 278 -33.97 -2.62 -4.80
CA VAL A 278 -33.85 -3.10 -6.18
C VAL A 278 -32.40 -3.19 -6.59
N THR A 279 -31.99 -4.37 -7.04
CA THR A 279 -30.67 -4.61 -7.67
C THR A 279 -30.78 -4.51 -9.20
N ARG A 280 -29.81 -3.85 -9.83
CA ARG A 280 -29.70 -3.69 -11.29
C ARG A 280 -28.32 -4.09 -11.75
N THR A 281 -28.23 -4.72 -12.93
CA THR A 281 -26.94 -5.00 -13.61
C THR A 281 -26.64 -3.90 -14.61
N MET A 282 -25.40 -3.39 -14.57
CA MET A 282 -24.94 -2.36 -15.52
C MET A 282 -24.82 -2.93 -16.92
N LYS A 283 -25.26 -2.17 -17.92
CA LYS A 283 -25.12 -2.52 -19.35
C LYS A 283 -23.72 -2.17 -19.85
N LEU A 284 -22.72 -2.81 -19.25
CA LEU A 284 -21.31 -2.58 -19.55
C LEU A 284 -20.91 -3.35 -20.81
N PRO A 285 -20.35 -2.70 -21.86
CA PRO A 285 -19.83 -3.38 -23.03
C PRO A 285 -18.45 -4.00 -22.75
N LEU A 286 -18.42 -5.00 -21.86
CA LEU A 286 -17.22 -5.74 -21.50
C LEU A 286 -17.03 -6.90 -22.48
N ASP A 287 -15.79 -7.14 -22.90
CA ASP A 287 -15.40 -8.35 -23.60
C ASP A 287 -15.72 -9.60 -22.75
N THR A 288 -16.06 -10.73 -23.38
CA THR A 288 -16.53 -11.93 -22.67
C THR A 288 -15.55 -12.44 -21.59
N ASP A 289 -14.25 -12.21 -21.79
CA ASP A 289 -13.14 -12.59 -20.92
C ASP A 289 -12.37 -11.35 -20.40
N GLY A 290 -12.98 -10.17 -20.48
CA GLY A 290 -12.42 -8.92 -19.98
C GLY A 290 -12.46 -8.85 -18.45
N TYR A 291 -11.74 -7.87 -17.91
CA TYR A 291 -11.61 -7.64 -16.47
C TYR A 291 -12.27 -6.34 -16.04
N ILE A 292 -12.71 -6.30 -14.78
CA ILE A 292 -13.18 -5.08 -14.09
C ILE A 292 -12.30 -4.88 -12.84
N PRO A 293 -11.07 -4.33 -12.99
CA PRO A 293 -10.13 -4.21 -11.88
C PRO A 293 -10.57 -3.25 -10.77
N ARG A 294 -11.39 -2.25 -11.06
CA ARG A 294 -11.91 -1.29 -10.04
C ARG A 294 -13.25 -0.71 -10.44
N ILE A 295 -14.02 -0.37 -9.41
CA ILE A 295 -15.16 0.54 -9.50
C ILE A 295 -15.00 1.65 -8.46
N ARG A 296 -15.48 2.86 -8.74
CA ARG A 296 -15.47 4.00 -7.82
C ARG A 296 -16.68 4.87 -8.07
N PHE A 297 -17.41 5.26 -7.04
CA PHE A 297 -18.32 6.38 -7.21
C PHE A 297 -17.54 7.69 -7.32
N THR A 298 -17.95 8.55 -8.23
CA THR A 298 -17.43 9.92 -8.30
C THR A 298 -18.08 10.79 -7.23
N LYS A 299 -17.72 12.07 -7.17
CA LYS A 299 -18.42 13.04 -6.29
C LYS A 299 -19.86 13.29 -6.72
N ASP A 300 -20.23 12.95 -7.95
CA ASP A 300 -21.57 12.95 -8.47
C ASP A 300 -22.18 11.54 -8.35
N ALA A 301 -23.19 11.39 -7.50
CA ALA A 301 -23.85 10.11 -7.22
C ALA A 301 -24.52 9.47 -8.44
N SER A 302 -24.75 10.23 -9.51
CA SER A 302 -25.25 9.71 -10.79
C SER A 302 -24.17 9.08 -11.67
N LYS A 303 -22.90 9.12 -11.24
CA LYS A 303 -21.75 8.63 -12.02
C LYS A 303 -20.93 7.61 -11.23
N LEU A 304 -21.13 6.35 -11.57
CA LEU A 304 -20.27 5.25 -11.16
C LEU A 304 -19.15 5.08 -12.20
N ALA A 305 -17.91 5.29 -11.80
CA ALA A 305 -16.75 4.99 -12.62
C ALA A 305 -16.50 3.48 -12.61
N ILE A 306 -16.45 2.87 -13.78
CA ILE A 306 -16.13 1.47 -14.00
C ILE A 306 -14.87 1.40 -14.87
N MET A 307 -13.84 0.76 -14.36
CA MET A 307 -12.57 0.56 -15.02
C MET A 307 -12.53 -0.85 -15.60
N THR A 308 -12.20 -0.98 -16.88
CA THR A 308 -12.11 -2.29 -17.54
C THR A 308 -10.78 -2.49 -18.23
N LEU A 309 -10.37 -3.74 -18.36
CA LEU A 309 -9.28 -4.19 -19.21
C LEU A 309 -9.77 -5.30 -20.13
N ASN A 310 -9.24 -5.37 -21.35
CA ASN A 310 -9.36 -6.56 -22.17
C ASN A 310 -8.46 -7.69 -21.64
N ARG A 311 -8.62 -8.90 -22.18
CA ARG A 311 -7.85 -10.08 -21.73
C ARG A 311 -6.33 -9.92 -21.91
N HIS A 312 -5.89 -9.24 -22.96
CA HIS A 312 -4.47 -8.97 -23.22
C HIS A 312 -3.89 -7.88 -22.32
N GLN A 313 -4.75 -7.17 -21.56
CA GLN A 313 -4.38 -6.07 -20.66
C GLN A 313 -3.64 -4.91 -21.37
N ASP A 314 -3.86 -4.74 -22.64
CA ASP A 314 -3.28 -3.68 -23.47
C ASP A 314 -4.28 -2.55 -23.82
N ARG A 315 -5.58 -2.71 -23.44
CA ARG A 315 -6.63 -1.71 -23.59
C ARG A 315 -7.38 -1.51 -22.27
N PHE A 316 -7.25 -0.30 -21.75
CA PHE A 316 -7.98 0.21 -20.60
C PHE A 316 -9.12 1.11 -21.04
N ASP A 317 -10.32 0.89 -20.53
CA ASP A 317 -11.48 1.75 -20.75
C ASP A 317 -12.04 2.23 -19.40
N LEU A 318 -12.28 3.54 -19.30
CA LEU A 318 -13.01 4.16 -18.19
C LEU A 318 -14.43 4.49 -18.67
N TYR A 319 -15.42 3.89 -18.02
CA TYR A 319 -16.82 4.18 -18.23
C TYR A 319 -17.39 4.98 -17.06
N PHE A 320 -18.31 5.91 -17.35
CA PHE A 320 -19.26 6.41 -16.37
C PHE A 320 -20.61 5.75 -16.60
N ALA A 321 -21.09 5.07 -15.57
CA ALA A 321 -22.38 4.40 -15.55
C ALA A 321 -23.37 5.17 -14.68
N ASP A 322 -24.59 5.34 -15.16
CA ASP A 322 -25.70 5.80 -14.31
C ASP A 322 -26.25 4.59 -13.54
N PRO A 323 -26.13 4.60 -12.19
CA PRO A 323 -26.50 3.45 -11.36
C PRO A 323 -28.01 3.12 -11.37
N ARG A 324 -28.87 4.03 -11.86
CA ARG A 324 -30.32 3.83 -11.94
C ARG A 324 -30.80 3.41 -13.29
N SER A 325 -30.35 4.07 -14.36
CA SER A 325 -30.70 3.70 -15.75
C SER A 325 -29.86 2.53 -16.29
N THR A 326 -28.76 2.19 -15.63
CA THR A 326 -27.81 1.14 -16.01
C THR A 326 -26.96 1.42 -17.26
N LEU A 327 -27.13 2.59 -17.87
CA LEU A 327 -26.39 2.96 -19.07
C LEU A 327 -24.94 3.31 -18.75
N CYS A 328 -24.01 2.77 -19.53
CA CYS A 328 -22.59 3.01 -19.43
C CYS A 328 -22.11 3.84 -20.63
N LYS A 329 -21.40 4.92 -20.37
CA LYS A 329 -20.78 5.78 -21.38
C LYS A 329 -19.27 5.67 -21.28
N LEU A 330 -18.60 5.35 -22.39
CA LEU A 330 -17.14 5.42 -22.47
C LEU A 330 -16.68 6.87 -22.33
N VAL A 331 -15.79 7.12 -21.40
CA VAL A 331 -15.23 8.45 -21.07
C VAL A 331 -13.82 8.58 -21.59
N LEU A 332 -13.02 7.54 -21.42
CA LEU A 332 -11.62 7.54 -21.81
C LEU A 332 -11.18 6.13 -22.18
N ARG A 333 -10.34 6.03 -23.20
CA ARG A 333 -9.60 4.83 -23.57
C ARG A 333 -8.11 5.12 -23.52
N ASP A 334 -7.36 4.20 -22.95
CA ASP A 334 -5.90 4.17 -22.99
C ASP A 334 -5.43 2.84 -23.55
N GLU A 335 -4.46 2.86 -24.44
CA GLU A 335 -3.95 1.69 -25.12
C GLU A 335 -2.42 1.65 -25.00
N SER A 336 -1.88 0.47 -24.87
CA SER A 336 -0.44 0.23 -24.82
C SER A 336 -0.07 -0.79 -25.87
N PRO A 337 1.07 -0.64 -26.57
CA PRO A 337 1.54 -1.68 -27.48
C PRO A 337 2.07 -2.93 -26.74
N TYR A 338 2.08 -2.91 -25.39
CA TYR A 338 2.59 -3.98 -24.54
C TYR A 338 1.54 -4.43 -23.54
N TYR A 339 1.44 -3.78 -22.38
CA TYR A 339 0.40 -3.99 -21.39
C TYR A 339 0.22 -2.72 -20.55
N ILE A 340 -0.90 -2.62 -19.86
CA ILE A 340 -1.22 -1.52 -18.96
C ILE A 340 -0.95 -1.98 -17.53
N LYS A 341 -0.11 -1.23 -16.81
CA LYS A 341 0.24 -1.56 -15.42
C LYS A 341 -0.94 -1.38 -14.48
N GLU A 342 -1.08 -2.30 -13.55
CA GLU A 342 -2.15 -2.33 -12.55
C GLU A 342 -2.14 -1.14 -11.58
N ASN A 343 -1.00 -0.49 -11.36
CA ASN A 343 -0.92 0.68 -10.48
C ASN A 343 -1.76 1.89 -10.96
N ILE A 344 -2.15 1.92 -12.22
CA ILE A 344 -3.02 2.96 -12.78
C ILE A 344 -4.36 3.03 -12.04
N PHE A 345 -4.96 1.88 -11.67
CA PHE A 345 -6.31 1.82 -11.11
C PHE A 345 -6.43 2.52 -9.76
N ASP A 346 -5.40 2.51 -8.94
CA ASP A 346 -5.37 3.16 -7.63
C ASP A 346 -4.95 4.63 -7.71
N ASN A 347 -4.43 5.07 -8.86
CA ASN A 347 -4.03 6.45 -9.13
C ASN A 347 -5.04 7.26 -9.96
N ILE A 348 -6.28 6.74 -10.12
CA ILE A 348 -7.40 7.50 -10.67
C ILE A 348 -8.18 8.10 -9.50
N HIS A 349 -8.15 9.44 -9.39
CA HIS A 349 -8.83 10.19 -8.32
C HIS A 349 -9.87 11.11 -8.93
N PHE A 350 -11.10 11.06 -8.40
CA PHE A 350 -12.22 11.88 -8.87
C PHE A 350 -12.45 13.09 -7.97
N TYR A 351 -12.54 14.25 -8.59
CA TYR A 351 -12.90 15.55 -8.01
C TYR A 351 -14.25 15.98 -8.58
N PRO A 352 -14.88 17.08 -8.10
CA PRO A 352 -16.21 17.48 -8.62
C PRO A 352 -16.26 17.64 -10.13
N ASP A 353 -15.27 18.32 -10.74
CA ASP A 353 -15.26 18.66 -12.17
C ASP A 353 -14.17 17.94 -12.97
N TYR A 354 -13.29 17.20 -12.29
CA TYR A 354 -12.06 16.67 -12.88
C TYR A 354 -11.75 15.26 -12.37
N PHE A 355 -10.85 14.57 -13.08
CA PHE A 355 -10.17 13.40 -12.54
C PHE A 355 -8.70 13.38 -12.97
N SER A 356 -7.88 12.74 -12.15
CA SER A 356 -6.47 12.45 -12.44
C SER A 356 -6.31 11.02 -12.90
N MET A 357 -5.24 10.76 -13.67
CA MET A 357 -4.85 9.42 -14.08
C MET A 357 -3.34 9.38 -14.34
N LEU A 358 -2.68 8.30 -13.94
CA LEU A 358 -1.36 7.96 -14.45
C LEU A 358 -1.51 7.20 -15.77
N SER A 359 -0.62 7.45 -16.73
CA SER A 359 -0.58 6.73 -18.00
C SER A 359 0.83 6.69 -18.57
N GLU A 360 1.19 5.59 -19.22
CA GLU A 360 2.47 5.38 -19.88
C GLU A 360 2.40 5.62 -21.41
N ARG A 361 1.33 6.25 -21.92
CA ARG A 361 1.09 6.49 -23.36
C ARG A 361 2.22 7.22 -24.08
N ASP A 362 3.07 7.94 -23.34
CA ASP A 362 4.23 8.68 -23.87
C ASP A 362 5.56 8.00 -23.50
N GLY A 363 5.56 6.71 -23.18
CA GLY A 363 6.73 5.89 -22.85
C GLY A 363 7.14 5.88 -21.38
N TYR A 364 6.65 6.83 -20.58
CA TYR A 364 6.87 6.91 -19.13
C TYR A 364 5.56 7.17 -18.40
N SER A 365 5.45 6.67 -17.17
CA SER A 365 4.28 6.96 -16.31
C SER A 365 4.23 8.43 -15.94
N HIS A 366 3.25 9.16 -16.47
CA HIS A 366 3.01 10.57 -16.18
C HIS A 366 1.62 10.83 -15.65
N LEU A 367 1.46 11.96 -14.95
CA LEU A 367 0.19 12.42 -14.40
C LEU A 367 -0.56 13.28 -15.43
N TYR A 368 -1.79 12.85 -15.74
CA TYR A 368 -2.72 13.52 -16.62
C TYR A 368 -3.94 14.01 -15.86
N TRP A 369 -4.49 15.15 -16.28
CA TRP A 369 -5.64 15.81 -15.67
C TRP A 369 -6.74 15.98 -16.72
N TYR A 370 -7.92 15.44 -16.42
CA TYR A 370 -9.05 15.38 -17.34
C TYR A 370 -10.28 16.07 -16.76
N SER A 371 -11.14 16.62 -17.64
CA SER A 371 -12.51 16.96 -17.27
C SER A 371 -13.33 15.69 -17.03
N MET A 372 -14.45 15.81 -16.31
CA MET A 372 -15.40 14.70 -16.15
C MET A 372 -16.05 14.25 -17.48
N GLY A 373 -15.86 14.98 -18.57
CA GLY A 373 -16.25 14.57 -19.92
C GLY A 373 -15.22 13.73 -20.66
N GLY A 374 -14.03 13.48 -20.06
CA GLY A 374 -12.93 12.73 -20.67
C GLY A 374 -11.98 13.57 -21.55
N ASN A 375 -12.16 14.90 -21.59
CA ASN A 375 -11.24 15.76 -22.34
C ASN A 375 -9.97 16.01 -21.53
N LEU A 376 -8.82 15.79 -22.16
CA LEU A 376 -7.52 16.11 -21.56
C LEU A 376 -7.40 17.62 -21.38
N ILE A 377 -7.22 18.06 -20.13
CA ILE A 377 -7.00 19.47 -19.79
C ILE A 377 -5.51 19.76 -19.74
N LYS A 378 -4.73 18.86 -19.11
CA LYS A 378 -3.32 19.11 -18.84
C LYS A 378 -2.54 17.80 -18.65
N LYS A 379 -1.37 17.69 -19.29
CA LYS A 379 -0.31 16.78 -18.87
C LYS A 379 0.46 17.47 -17.73
N VAL A 380 0.34 17.00 -16.52
CA VAL A 380 0.88 17.67 -15.31
C VAL A 380 2.39 17.48 -15.21
N THR A 381 2.88 16.29 -15.55
CA THR A 381 4.30 15.93 -15.51
C THR A 381 4.80 15.54 -16.89
N ASN A 382 6.08 15.78 -17.17
CA ASN A 382 6.71 15.46 -18.45
C ASN A 382 8.20 15.27 -18.27
N GLY A 383 8.82 14.35 -19.02
CA GLY A 383 10.25 14.07 -18.99
C GLY A 383 10.57 12.58 -19.17
N LYS A 384 11.85 12.24 -19.10
CA LYS A 384 12.32 10.85 -19.13
C LYS A 384 12.42 10.29 -17.70
N PHE A 385 11.27 10.15 -17.05
CA PHE A 385 11.15 9.62 -15.69
C PHE A 385 9.71 9.15 -15.44
N GLU A 386 9.51 8.36 -14.42
CA GLU A 386 8.18 7.91 -14.00
C GLU A 386 7.68 8.66 -12.76
N VAL A 387 6.43 9.04 -12.78
CA VAL A 387 5.63 9.28 -11.58
C VAL A 387 5.29 7.92 -10.97
N LYS A 388 5.71 7.70 -9.73
CA LYS A 388 5.48 6.42 -9.03
C LYS A 388 4.12 6.39 -8.31
N ASP A 389 3.80 7.49 -7.62
CA ASP A 389 2.55 7.62 -6.87
C ASP A 389 1.99 9.03 -7.08
N PHE A 390 0.69 9.14 -7.35
CA PHE A 390 -0.04 10.39 -7.21
C PHE A 390 -0.59 10.51 -5.79
N LEU A 391 -0.15 11.51 -5.04
CA LEU A 391 -0.44 11.65 -3.61
C LEU A 391 -1.70 12.47 -3.34
N GLY A 392 -2.07 13.36 -4.27
CA GLY A 392 -3.26 14.18 -4.18
C GLY A 392 -3.15 15.54 -4.87
N TYR A 393 -4.28 16.21 -4.93
CA TYR A 393 -4.44 17.55 -5.46
C TYR A 393 -5.00 18.46 -4.36
N ASP A 394 -4.36 19.59 -4.15
CA ASP A 394 -4.84 20.61 -3.24
C ASP A 394 -5.77 21.57 -4.01
N GLU A 395 -7.05 21.51 -3.72
CA GLU A 395 -8.07 22.33 -4.38
C GLU A 395 -7.97 23.82 -4.02
N GLU A 396 -7.35 24.18 -2.88
CA GLU A 396 -7.20 25.57 -2.45
C GLU A 396 -6.18 26.33 -3.33
N ASP A 397 -5.00 25.73 -3.58
CA ASP A 397 -3.93 26.39 -4.33
C ASP A 397 -3.73 25.82 -5.75
N GLY A 398 -4.40 24.76 -6.10
CA GLY A 398 -4.34 24.10 -7.41
C GLY A 398 -3.04 23.31 -7.64
N SER A 399 -2.45 22.76 -6.60
CA SER A 399 -1.19 22.03 -6.66
C SER A 399 -1.37 20.52 -6.68
N PHE A 400 -0.52 19.86 -7.44
CA PHE A 400 -0.42 18.39 -7.55
C PHE A 400 0.79 17.88 -6.77
N TYR A 401 0.58 16.87 -5.95
CA TYR A 401 1.65 16.22 -5.17
C TYR A 401 1.86 14.80 -5.65
N TYR A 402 3.10 14.41 -5.86
CA TYR A 402 3.45 13.10 -6.40
C TYR A 402 4.86 12.68 -5.99
N THR A 403 5.16 11.39 -6.14
CA THR A 403 6.53 10.89 -6.09
C THR A 403 7.01 10.52 -7.49
N SER A 404 8.30 10.70 -7.74
CA SER A 404 8.92 10.29 -9.01
C SER A 404 10.35 9.84 -8.83
N ASN A 405 10.87 9.12 -9.85
CA ASN A 405 12.25 8.69 -9.96
C ASN A 405 13.11 9.62 -10.83
N GLU A 406 12.71 10.89 -10.99
CA GLU A 406 13.34 11.87 -11.89
C GLU A 406 14.84 12.04 -11.68
N GLU A 407 15.33 11.92 -10.43
CA GLU A 407 16.76 12.08 -10.15
C GLU A 407 17.59 10.84 -10.53
N SER A 408 16.99 9.69 -10.44
CA SER A 408 17.61 8.40 -10.75
C SER A 408 16.54 7.30 -10.65
N PRO A 409 16.57 6.28 -11.52
CA PRO A 409 15.69 5.12 -11.41
C PRO A 409 15.83 4.39 -10.07
N LEU A 410 16.96 4.55 -9.38
CA LEU A 410 17.24 3.94 -8.07
C LEU A 410 16.61 4.69 -6.89
N ARG A 411 15.99 5.84 -7.11
CA ARG A 411 15.57 6.79 -6.07
C ARG A 411 14.12 7.21 -6.25
N LYS A 412 13.53 7.64 -5.15
CA LYS A 412 12.17 8.20 -5.17
C LYS A 412 12.14 9.49 -4.36
N ALA A 413 11.79 10.59 -5.00
CA ALA A 413 11.68 11.91 -4.38
C ALA A 413 10.24 12.41 -4.41
N VAL A 414 9.92 13.36 -3.54
CA VAL A 414 8.60 14.00 -3.40
C VAL A 414 8.59 15.33 -4.10
N TYR A 415 7.57 15.56 -4.94
CA TYR A 415 7.43 16.78 -5.73
C TYR A 415 6.04 17.40 -5.59
N LYS A 416 6.00 18.70 -5.83
CA LYS A 416 4.81 19.52 -6.01
C LYS A 416 4.88 20.21 -7.38
N THR A 417 3.79 20.20 -8.14
CA THR A 417 3.62 21.05 -9.34
C THR A 417 2.44 21.97 -9.11
N ASP A 418 2.66 23.27 -9.13
CA ASP A 418 1.60 24.26 -8.91
C ASP A 418 0.70 24.45 -10.14
N LYS A 419 -0.38 25.21 -10.00
CA LYS A 419 -1.33 25.49 -11.09
C LYS A 419 -0.70 26.14 -12.33
N LYS A 420 0.44 26.83 -12.18
CA LYS A 420 1.20 27.45 -13.28
C LYS A 420 2.18 26.45 -13.94
N GLY A 421 2.32 25.24 -13.40
CA GLY A 421 3.25 24.22 -13.88
C GLY A 421 4.66 24.33 -13.30
N LYS A 422 4.88 25.18 -12.30
CA LYS A 422 6.18 25.26 -11.61
C LYS A 422 6.34 24.03 -10.70
N LYS A 423 7.36 23.24 -11.00
CA LYS A 423 7.75 22.07 -10.21
C LYS A 423 8.67 22.49 -9.06
N THR A 424 8.46 21.90 -7.90
CA THR A 424 9.27 22.07 -6.69
C THR A 424 9.53 20.70 -6.06
N LYS A 425 10.78 20.37 -5.79
CA LYS A 425 11.15 19.18 -5.00
C LYS A 425 10.92 19.48 -3.52
N LEU A 426 10.17 18.63 -2.83
CA LEU A 426 9.86 18.78 -1.41
C LEU A 426 10.80 17.97 -0.51
N SER A 427 11.24 16.78 -0.96
CA SER A 427 12.20 15.96 -0.21
C SER A 427 13.60 16.57 -0.28
N GLN A 428 14.21 16.79 0.88
CA GLN A 428 15.52 17.44 0.97
C GLN A 428 16.69 16.49 0.69
N GLN A 429 16.52 15.22 1.02
CA GLN A 429 17.59 14.23 1.00
C GLN A 429 17.53 13.34 -0.24
N THR A 430 18.70 12.94 -0.74
CA THR A 430 18.85 12.03 -1.87
C THR A 430 18.77 10.58 -1.40
N GLY A 431 17.85 9.80 -1.99
CA GLY A 431 17.55 8.42 -1.63
C GLY A 431 16.10 8.08 -1.90
N THR A 432 15.52 7.18 -1.13
CA THR A 432 14.12 6.77 -1.26
C THR A 432 13.25 7.42 -0.19
N ASN A 433 12.23 8.16 -0.64
CA ASN A 433 11.27 8.86 0.18
C ASN A 433 9.89 8.22 0.05
N THR A 434 9.18 8.05 1.17
CA THR A 434 7.81 7.53 1.21
C THR A 434 6.96 8.47 2.07
N PRO A 435 6.28 9.44 1.44
CA PRO A 435 5.46 10.42 2.13
C PRO A 435 4.07 9.88 2.45
N LEU A 436 3.52 10.34 3.56
CA LEU A 436 2.10 10.19 3.92
C LEU A 436 1.54 11.58 4.19
N PHE A 437 0.71 12.09 3.29
CA PHE A 437 0.11 13.42 3.43
C PHE A 437 -1.08 13.42 4.39
N SER A 438 -1.26 14.56 5.07
CA SER A 438 -2.49 14.87 5.78
C SER A 438 -3.64 15.04 4.79
N LYS A 439 -4.89 14.88 5.25
CA LYS A 439 -6.07 15.04 4.37
C LYS A 439 -6.21 16.47 3.83
N SER A 440 -5.67 17.47 4.53
CA SER A 440 -5.62 18.86 4.08
C SER A 440 -4.49 19.17 3.07
N MET A 441 -3.63 18.22 2.74
CA MET A 441 -2.43 18.40 1.92
C MET A 441 -1.43 19.46 2.46
N LYS A 442 -1.63 19.97 3.68
CA LYS A 442 -0.77 20.99 4.30
C LYS A 442 0.47 20.43 4.98
N TYR A 443 0.43 19.15 5.37
CA TYR A 443 1.51 18.47 6.07
C TYR A 443 1.75 17.08 5.50
N TYR A 444 2.95 16.56 5.71
CA TYR A 444 3.22 15.14 5.43
C TYR A 444 4.28 14.57 6.38
N MET A 445 4.12 13.30 6.72
CA MET A 445 5.15 12.47 7.33
C MET A 445 5.99 11.86 6.22
N ASN A 446 7.31 12.04 6.23
CA ASN A 446 8.21 11.44 5.25
C ASN A 446 9.08 10.37 5.90
N LYS A 447 9.08 9.17 5.35
CA LYS A 447 10.04 8.12 5.66
C LYS A 447 11.12 8.13 4.59
N TYR A 448 12.34 8.37 5.02
CA TYR A 448 13.51 8.47 4.15
C TYR A 448 14.56 7.43 4.50
N SER A 449 15.22 6.84 3.51
CA SER A 449 16.46 6.08 3.68
C SER A 449 17.32 6.12 2.43
N SER A 450 18.62 5.80 2.59
CA SER A 450 19.55 5.55 1.49
C SER A 450 20.40 4.33 1.80
N LEU A 451 21.31 3.90 0.92
CA LEU A 451 22.20 2.77 1.19
C LEU A 451 22.95 2.87 2.52
N ASP A 452 23.39 4.09 2.85
CA ASP A 452 24.23 4.37 4.02
C ASP A 452 23.45 4.98 5.19
N THR A 453 22.18 5.32 4.99
CA THR A 453 21.36 6.00 6.00
C THR A 453 20.17 5.12 6.39
N PRO A 454 20.15 4.58 7.63
CA PRO A 454 18.96 3.95 8.18
C PRO A 454 17.75 4.89 8.15
N MET A 455 16.55 4.30 8.15
CA MET A 455 15.29 5.05 8.07
C MET A 455 15.26 6.25 9.01
N GLN A 456 14.93 7.41 8.45
CA GLN A 456 14.62 8.63 9.19
C GLN A 456 13.16 8.99 8.93
N ILE A 457 12.48 9.53 9.95
CA ILE A 457 11.08 9.93 9.85
C ILE A 457 10.97 11.38 10.28
N THR A 458 10.42 12.20 9.38
CA THR A 458 10.22 13.63 9.61
C THR A 458 8.77 14.04 9.38
N LEU A 459 8.31 15.07 10.08
CA LEU A 459 7.12 15.83 9.76
C LEU A 459 7.52 17.08 8.98
N ASN A 460 6.82 17.35 7.91
CA ASN A 460 7.13 18.43 6.99
C ASN A 460 5.84 19.19 6.64
N ASP A 461 5.97 20.47 6.29
CA ASP A 461 4.89 21.21 5.64
C ASP A 461 4.90 20.99 4.11
N ASN A 462 3.87 21.45 3.43
CA ASN A 462 3.71 21.28 1.98
C ASN A 462 4.63 22.20 1.13
N THR A 463 5.56 22.91 1.75
CA THR A 463 6.67 23.60 1.08
C THR A 463 7.97 22.77 1.10
N GLY A 464 7.97 21.64 1.83
CA GLY A 464 9.12 20.78 2.03
C GLY A 464 9.98 21.16 3.25
N LYS A 465 9.55 22.14 4.05
CA LYS A 465 10.25 22.50 5.29
C LYS A 465 10.00 21.43 6.35
N THR A 466 11.08 20.91 6.92
CA THR A 466 11.00 20.00 8.07
C THR A 466 10.56 20.76 9.32
N LEU A 467 9.47 20.30 9.92
CA LEU A 467 8.91 20.83 11.16
C LEU A 467 9.45 20.10 12.39
N LYS A 468 9.55 18.77 12.29
CA LYS A 468 10.01 17.89 13.38
C LYS A 468 10.69 16.66 12.82
N THR A 469 11.78 16.24 13.42
CA THR A 469 12.35 14.88 13.23
C THR A 469 11.82 13.98 14.33
N LEU A 470 11.17 12.87 13.93
CA LEU A 470 10.59 11.88 14.85
C LEU A 470 11.54 10.72 15.10
N VAL A 471 12.24 10.25 14.06
CA VAL A 471 13.16 9.11 14.15
C VAL A 471 14.44 9.43 13.37
N THR A 472 15.61 9.24 14.00
CA THR A 472 16.93 9.40 13.38
C THR A 472 17.69 8.07 13.21
N ASN A 473 17.35 7.07 14.01
CA ASN A 473 18.07 5.78 14.10
C ASN A 473 19.56 5.92 14.44
N ASP A 474 19.96 6.95 15.20
CA ASP A 474 21.36 7.17 15.57
C ASP A 474 21.91 6.06 16.49
N GLN A 475 21.08 5.51 17.39
CA GLN A 475 21.47 4.36 18.19
C GLN A 475 21.79 3.12 17.34
N LEU A 476 21.04 2.91 16.25
CA LEU A 476 21.32 1.83 15.31
C LEU A 476 22.64 2.05 14.59
N LYS A 477 22.92 3.29 14.14
CA LYS A 477 24.22 3.65 13.53
C LYS A 477 25.38 3.39 14.49
N GLN A 478 25.24 3.77 15.77
CA GLN A 478 26.25 3.51 16.80
C GLN A 478 26.48 2.01 17.04
N LYS A 479 25.41 1.21 17.11
CA LYS A 479 25.52 -0.25 17.22
C LYS A 479 26.27 -0.85 16.04
N LEU A 480 25.96 -0.39 14.80
CA LEU A 480 26.58 -0.87 13.57
C LEU A 480 28.05 -0.50 13.43
N ALA A 481 28.49 0.62 14.03
CA ALA A 481 29.90 1.03 14.00
C ALA A 481 30.84 0.00 14.63
N GLY A 482 30.36 -0.84 15.55
CA GLY A 482 31.10 -1.94 16.17
C GLY A 482 31.20 -3.21 15.30
N TYR A 483 30.58 -3.23 14.11
CA TYR A 483 30.51 -4.40 13.23
C TYR A 483 31.17 -4.13 11.88
N ALA A 484 31.83 -5.17 11.36
CA ALA A 484 32.33 -5.20 10.00
C ALA A 484 31.17 -5.47 9.02
N VAL A 485 30.49 -4.40 8.59
CA VAL A 485 29.31 -4.49 7.72
C VAL A 485 29.73 -4.31 6.27
N PRO A 486 29.56 -5.32 5.40
CA PRO A 486 29.79 -5.18 3.97
C PRO A 486 28.93 -4.06 3.36
N LYS A 487 29.54 -3.21 2.53
CA LYS A 487 28.84 -2.10 1.87
C LYS A 487 28.21 -2.57 0.57
N LYS A 488 27.06 -2.01 0.24
CA LYS A 488 26.48 -2.09 -1.10
C LYS A 488 27.07 -1.01 -1.98
N GLU A 489 27.36 -1.35 -3.23
CA GLU A 489 27.83 -0.43 -4.27
C GLU A 489 26.94 -0.60 -5.50
N PHE A 490 26.46 0.50 -6.07
CA PHE A 490 25.73 0.45 -7.34
C PHE A 490 26.70 0.32 -8.52
N PHE A 491 26.25 -0.33 -9.57
CA PHE A 491 26.93 -0.42 -10.85
C PHE A 491 25.90 -0.53 -11.98
N THR A 492 26.34 -0.30 -13.20
CA THR A 492 25.55 -0.51 -14.41
C THR A 492 26.28 -1.47 -15.33
N PHE A 493 25.52 -2.19 -16.14
CA PHE A 493 26.05 -3.02 -17.21
C PHE A 493 25.08 -3.04 -18.39
N GLN A 494 25.56 -3.42 -19.56
CA GLN A 494 24.73 -3.56 -20.75
C GLN A 494 24.45 -5.03 -21.03
N THR A 495 23.21 -5.30 -21.44
CA THR A 495 22.82 -6.61 -21.98
C THR A 495 23.38 -6.78 -23.39
N THR A 496 23.30 -7.99 -23.93
CA THR A 496 23.67 -8.29 -25.34
C THR A 496 22.88 -7.43 -26.34
N ASP A 497 21.68 -7.02 -25.99
CA ASP A 497 20.78 -6.20 -26.83
C ASP A 497 20.98 -4.69 -26.62
N GLY A 498 22.02 -4.31 -25.85
CA GLY A 498 22.39 -2.91 -25.60
C GLY A 498 21.54 -2.18 -24.56
N VAL A 499 20.74 -2.92 -23.79
CA VAL A 499 19.94 -2.37 -22.68
C VAL A 499 20.83 -2.14 -21.47
N THR A 500 20.78 -0.95 -20.88
CA THR A 500 21.53 -0.62 -19.64
C THR A 500 20.73 -1.07 -18.43
N LEU A 501 21.31 -1.94 -17.61
CA LEU A 501 20.71 -2.41 -16.38
C LEU A 501 21.46 -1.85 -15.17
N ASN A 502 20.70 -1.57 -14.11
CA ASN A 502 21.25 -1.20 -12.82
C ASN A 502 21.43 -2.44 -11.95
N GLY A 503 22.51 -2.47 -11.19
CA GLY A 503 22.80 -3.51 -10.23
C GLY A 503 23.35 -2.94 -8.92
N TRP A 504 23.32 -3.73 -7.88
CA TRP A 504 24.14 -3.50 -6.71
C TRP A 504 24.97 -4.74 -6.41
N MET A 505 26.15 -4.52 -5.85
CA MET A 505 27.01 -5.60 -5.38
C MET A 505 27.43 -5.36 -3.94
N MET A 506 27.74 -6.43 -3.25
CA MET A 506 28.42 -6.39 -1.96
C MET A 506 29.70 -7.21 -2.05
N LYS A 507 30.80 -6.61 -1.64
CA LYS A 507 32.10 -7.25 -1.57
C LYS A 507 32.39 -7.68 -0.13
N PRO A 508 33.17 -8.76 0.09
CA PRO A 508 33.69 -9.08 1.42
C PRO A 508 34.40 -7.90 2.07
N VAL A 509 34.33 -7.78 3.39
CA VAL A 509 34.98 -6.67 4.11
C VAL A 509 36.48 -6.60 3.80
N ASN A 510 37.13 -7.77 3.63
CA ASN A 510 38.56 -7.90 3.28
C ASN A 510 38.74 -8.22 1.80
N PHE A 511 37.91 -7.61 0.92
CA PHE A 511 38.00 -7.84 -0.52
C PHE A 511 39.38 -7.47 -1.07
N SER A 512 39.93 -8.33 -1.91
CA SER A 512 41.15 -8.07 -2.68
C SER A 512 40.95 -8.40 -4.16
N ALA A 513 41.21 -7.45 -5.03
CA ALA A 513 41.08 -7.63 -6.48
C ALA A 513 42.03 -8.73 -7.06
N SER A 514 43.07 -9.13 -6.30
CA SER A 514 43.98 -10.20 -6.69
C SER A 514 43.46 -11.62 -6.40
N LYS A 515 42.30 -11.72 -5.69
CA LYS A 515 41.67 -13.00 -5.33
C LYS A 515 40.44 -13.25 -6.16
N LYS A 516 40.13 -14.52 -6.39
CA LYS A 516 38.85 -14.96 -6.96
C LYS A 516 37.89 -15.28 -5.83
N TYR A 517 36.61 -14.88 -6.01
CA TYR A 517 35.54 -15.12 -5.06
C TYR A 517 34.39 -15.83 -5.77
N PRO A 518 33.70 -16.78 -5.12
CA PRO A 518 32.42 -17.26 -5.62
C PRO A 518 31.41 -16.11 -5.65
N VAL A 519 30.53 -16.13 -6.65
CA VAL A 519 29.50 -15.10 -6.82
C VAL A 519 28.13 -15.70 -6.51
N LEU A 520 27.40 -15.09 -5.59
CA LEU A 520 25.99 -15.38 -5.35
C LEU A 520 25.14 -14.32 -6.05
N MET A 521 24.44 -14.72 -7.11
CA MET A 521 23.57 -13.85 -7.88
C MET A 521 22.13 -14.01 -7.41
N PHE A 522 21.46 -12.88 -7.19
CA PHE A 522 20.02 -12.81 -6.95
C PHE A 522 19.36 -12.02 -8.06
N GLN A 523 18.23 -12.49 -8.50
CA GLN A 523 17.42 -11.84 -9.50
C GLN A 523 15.94 -12.03 -9.16
N TYR A 524 15.15 -11.00 -9.42
CA TYR A 524 13.71 -11.06 -9.56
C TYR A 524 13.31 -10.08 -10.66
N SER A 525 12.84 -10.61 -11.78
CA SER A 525 12.60 -9.85 -13.02
C SER A 525 11.13 -9.86 -13.43
N GLY A 526 10.21 -9.91 -12.46
CA GLY A 526 8.79 -9.74 -12.77
C GLY A 526 8.52 -8.32 -13.30
N PRO A 527 7.58 -8.15 -14.24
CA PRO A 527 7.19 -6.84 -14.74
C PRO A 527 6.85 -5.87 -13.59
N GLY A 528 7.32 -4.61 -13.67
CA GLY A 528 7.09 -3.60 -12.64
C GLY A 528 7.82 -3.82 -11.30
N SER A 529 8.59 -4.90 -11.15
CA SER A 529 9.33 -5.20 -9.93
C SER A 529 10.69 -4.51 -9.92
N GLN A 530 10.90 -3.58 -8.98
CA GLN A 530 12.18 -2.91 -8.80
C GLN A 530 12.91 -3.41 -7.56
N GLN A 531 14.08 -4.04 -7.77
CA GLN A 531 14.92 -4.64 -6.71
C GLN A 531 16.17 -3.82 -6.39
N VAL A 532 16.58 -2.93 -7.30
CA VAL A 532 17.76 -2.09 -7.15
C VAL A 532 17.34 -0.69 -6.73
N LEU A 533 17.37 -0.43 -5.43
CA LEU A 533 16.92 0.82 -4.83
C LEU A 533 17.95 1.38 -3.85
N ASP A 534 18.04 2.71 -3.83
CA ASP A 534 18.83 3.46 -2.85
C ASP A 534 18.07 3.50 -1.51
N THR A 535 18.06 2.34 -0.83
CA THR A 535 17.41 2.12 0.46
C THR A 535 18.32 1.39 1.41
N TRP A 536 18.19 1.69 2.70
CA TRP A 536 18.89 0.99 3.74
C TRP A 536 18.29 -0.38 4.03
N GLY A 537 19.16 -1.33 4.37
CA GLY A 537 18.71 -2.64 4.85
C GLY A 537 19.88 -3.51 5.28
N ILE A 538 19.65 -4.25 6.37
CA ILE A 538 20.53 -5.34 6.82
C ILE A 538 19.72 -6.63 6.73
N SER A 539 20.27 -7.61 6.00
CA SER A 539 19.67 -8.92 5.83
C SER A 539 20.73 -10.01 5.92
N TRP A 540 20.30 -11.26 5.92
CA TRP A 540 21.19 -12.43 5.88
C TRP A 540 22.19 -12.38 4.70
N LYS A 541 21.88 -11.67 3.62
CA LYS A 541 22.76 -11.46 2.47
C LYS A 541 24.09 -10.82 2.86
N ARG A 542 24.11 -9.97 3.91
CA ARG A 542 25.35 -9.37 4.42
C ARG A 542 26.23 -10.35 5.21
N ILE A 543 25.66 -11.42 5.75
CA ILE A 543 26.44 -12.46 6.45
C ILE A 543 27.31 -13.25 5.46
N TRP A 544 26.75 -13.61 4.32
CA TRP A 544 27.49 -14.33 3.28
C TRP A 544 28.73 -13.58 2.83
N GLN A 545 28.66 -12.24 2.74
CA GLN A 545 29.82 -11.44 2.42
C GLN A 545 30.75 -11.21 3.60
N ALA A 546 30.24 -11.18 4.82
CA ALA A 546 31.09 -11.07 6.02
C ALA A 546 32.00 -12.30 6.18
N SER A 547 31.57 -13.48 5.71
CA SER A 547 32.38 -14.72 5.73
C SER A 547 33.42 -14.83 4.61
N ALA A 548 33.68 -13.76 3.87
CA ALA A 548 34.75 -13.59 2.89
C ALA A 548 34.67 -14.49 1.63
N THR A 549 33.49 -14.96 1.23
CA THR A 549 33.40 -16.02 0.19
C THR A 549 32.53 -15.69 -1.02
N SER A 550 31.77 -14.59 -1.08
CA SER A 550 30.89 -14.38 -2.23
C SER A 550 30.62 -12.91 -2.58
N LEU A 551 30.28 -12.68 -3.83
CA LEU A 551 29.77 -11.43 -4.39
C LEU A 551 28.29 -11.59 -4.69
N SER A 552 27.44 -10.66 -4.22
CA SER A 552 26.02 -10.63 -4.60
C SER A 552 25.77 -9.55 -5.63
N VAL A 553 25.09 -9.92 -6.70
CA VAL A 553 24.72 -9.03 -7.80
C VAL A 553 23.21 -9.03 -7.95
N TRP A 554 22.62 -7.85 -8.10
CA TRP A 554 21.21 -7.65 -8.40
C TRP A 554 21.08 -6.80 -9.64
N THR A 555 20.07 -7.10 -10.44
CA THR A 555 19.78 -6.39 -11.68
C THR A 555 18.35 -5.90 -11.69
N ASP A 556 18.14 -4.76 -12.30
CA ASP A 556 16.82 -4.19 -12.55
C ASP A 556 16.80 -3.56 -13.95
N VAL A 557 15.64 -3.50 -14.57
CA VAL A 557 15.44 -3.02 -15.94
C VAL A 557 14.80 -1.64 -15.89
N GLU A 558 15.36 -0.67 -16.61
CA GLU A 558 14.71 0.64 -16.76
C GLU A 558 13.45 0.57 -17.63
N PRO A 559 12.46 1.46 -17.43
CA PRO A 559 11.18 1.38 -18.15
C PRO A 559 11.28 1.39 -19.68
N GLU A 560 12.19 2.16 -20.26
CA GLU A 560 12.44 2.16 -21.73
C GLU A 560 12.89 0.80 -22.27
N ASP A 561 13.41 -0.04 -21.43
CA ASP A 561 14.03 -1.32 -21.77
C ASP A 561 13.11 -2.52 -21.47
N VAL A 562 12.10 -2.34 -20.60
CA VAL A 562 11.03 -3.33 -20.36
C VAL A 562 10.27 -3.59 -21.67
N GLU A 563 10.09 -2.58 -22.49
CA GLU A 563 9.50 -2.68 -23.83
C GLU A 563 10.24 -3.67 -24.72
N LYS A 564 11.57 -3.65 -24.72
CA LYS A 564 12.38 -4.56 -25.56
C LYS A 564 12.44 -5.97 -24.99
N LEU A 565 12.46 -6.11 -23.65
CA LEU A 565 12.55 -7.42 -23.01
C LEU A 565 11.21 -8.16 -23.01
N SER A 566 10.07 -7.46 -22.89
CA SER A 566 8.75 -8.10 -22.94
C SER A 566 8.45 -8.72 -24.30
N ARG A 567 8.96 -8.14 -25.41
CA ARG A 567 8.84 -8.74 -26.75
C ARG A 567 9.48 -10.12 -26.84
N ASN A 568 10.60 -10.34 -26.14
CA ASN A 568 11.39 -11.57 -26.23
C ASN A 568 10.94 -12.65 -25.22
N VAL A 569 10.11 -12.31 -24.24
CA VAL A 569 9.63 -13.25 -23.20
C VAL A 569 8.21 -13.77 -23.50
N LEU A 570 7.43 -13.04 -24.31
CA LEU A 570 6.04 -13.40 -24.66
C LEU A 570 5.88 -14.01 -26.06
N THR A 571 6.96 -14.16 -26.84
CA THR A 571 7.04 -14.99 -28.06
C THR A 571 7.75 -16.31 -27.75
#